data_276d93619f81a2cf25cefac85cc510eb
#
_entry.id   276d93619f81a2cf25cefac85cc510eb
#
_cell.length_a   1.000
_cell.length_b   1.000
_cell.length_c   1.000
_cell.angle_alpha   90.00
_cell.angle_beta   90.00
_cell.angle_gamma   90.00
#
_symmetry.space_group_name_H-M   'P 1'
#
loop_
_entity.id
_entity.type
_entity.pdbx_description
1 polymer ?
#
loop_
_entity_poly.entity_id
_entity_poly.type
_entity_poly.pdbx_seq_one_letter_code
_entity_poly.pdbx_strand_id
1 'polypeptide(L)'
;MGVALITTLYAIVTVLSIFGGYLPRVFVDKKGMNPYAGRMLAMLLFAFFPLFALFAQPMGVHSAWWPAIFIGLAGAGHQAWSANLFSTIGDMFPKSAIATITGIGGMAGGIGSFFIQKAAGLLFTKTAELGSAFTFLGFEGKQGGYFIMFCFCGIAYVLAWSIMKALVPKYKPIVLE
;
A
#
# COMPACT_ATOMS: atom_id res chain seq x y z
N MET A 1 5.93 9.61 -24.84
CA MET A 1 6.26 9.98 -23.46
C MET A 1 5.39 9.21 -22.44
N GLY A 2 4.07 9.18 -22.54
CA GLY A 2 3.21 8.50 -21.55
C GLY A 2 3.52 7.03 -21.34
N VAL A 3 3.74 6.27 -22.42
CA VAL A 3 4.10 4.83 -22.33
C VAL A 3 5.39 4.64 -21.54
N ALA A 4 6.43 5.45 -21.80
CA ALA A 4 7.70 5.35 -21.08
C ALA A 4 7.53 5.61 -19.56
N LEU A 5 6.73 6.61 -19.19
CA LEU A 5 6.43 6.90 -17.77
C LEU A 5 5.74 5.73 -17.07
N ILE A 6 4.72 5.15 -17.72
CA ILE A 6 3.98 4.00 -17.20
C ILE A 6 4.90 2.77 -17.10
N THR A 7 5.70 2.50 -18.11
CA THR A 7 6.66 1.40 -18.10
C THR A 7 7.67 1.54 -16.97
N THR A 8 8.23 2.74 -16.77
CA THR A 8 9.16 3.01 -15.67
C THR A 8 8.50 2.83 -14.31
N LEU A 9 7.27 3.33 -14.14
CA LEU A 9 6.51 3.14 -12.91
C LEU A 9 6.37 1.65 -12.58
N TYR A 10 5.87 0.85 -13.52
CA TYR A 10 5.68 -0.58 -13.29
C TYR A 10 7.00 -1.35 -13.17
N ALA A 11 8.08 -0.93 -13.83
CA ALA A 11 9.41 -1.51 -13.63
C ALA A 11 9.89 -1.30 -12.19
N ILE A 12 9.73 -0.09 -11.64
CA ILE A 12 10.05 0.22 -10.23
C ILE A 12 9.22 -0.65 -9.29
N VAL A 13 7.89 -0.72 -9.51
CA VAL A 13 6.97 -1.54 -8.71
C VAL A 13 7.43 -3.00 -8.71
N THR A 14 7.68 -3.58 -9.88
CA THR A 14 8.05 -5.00 -10.04
C THR A 14 9.38 -5.31 -9.37
N VAL A 15 10.42 -4.54 -9.68
CA VAL A 15 11.78 -4.82 -9.16
C VAL A 15 11.83 -4.69 -7.65
N LEU A 16 11.29 -3.59 -7.10
CA LEU A 16 11.36 -3.34 -5.66
C LEU A 16 10.43 -4.26 -4.85
N SER A 17 9.30 -4.70 -5.40
CA SER A 17 8.40 -5.62 -4.70
C SER A 17 9.04 -7.01 -4.45
N ILE A 18 9.95 -7.44 -5.32
CA ILE A 18 10.71 -8.69 -5.12
C ILE A 18 11.51 -8.63 -3.82
N PHE A 19 12.18 -7.52 -3.56
CA PHE A 19 12.91 -7.32 -2.29
C PHE A 19 11.98 -7.35 -1.08
N GLY A 20 10.74 -6.86 -1.26
CA GLY A 20 9.72 -6.91 -0.21
C GLY A 20 9.34 -8.32 0.22
N GLY A 21 9.27 -9.25 -0.71
CA GLY A 21 9.04 -10.66 -0.42
C GLY A 21 10.24 -11.35 0.24
N TYR A 22 11.47 -10.91 -0.07
CA TYR A 22 12.69 -11.49 0.48
C TYR A 22 13.06 -10.97 1.88
N LEU A 23 12.68 -9.74 2.20
CA LEU A 23 13.09 -9.05 3.43
C LEU A 23 12.73 -9.78 4.74
N PRO A 24 11.53 -10.40 4.91
CA PRO A 24 11.21 -11.17 6.11
C PRO A 24 12.18 -12.33 6.36
N ARG A 25 12.61 -13.01 5.28
CA ARG A 25 13.57 -14.09 5.38
C ARG A 25 14.90 -13.61 5.97
N VAL A 26 15.36 -12.43 5.56
CA VAL A 26 16.58 -11.84 6.13
C VAL A 26 16.44 -11.59 7.63
N PHE A 27 15.26 -11.17 8.10
CA PHE A 27 15.02 -10.96 9.53
C PHE A 27 14.95 -12.28 10.30
N VAL A 28 14.38 -13.33 9.73
CA VAL A 28 14.33 -14.65 10.33
C VAL A 28 15.74 -15.24 10.41
N ASP A 29 16.46 -15.28 9.28
CA ASP A 29 17.76 -15.97 9.17
C ASP A 29 18.87 -15.23 9.94
N LYS A 30 18.91 -13.88 9.89
CA LYS A 30 20.00 -13.10 10.50
C LYS A 30 19.71 -12.61 11.91
N LYS A 31 18.44 -12.42 12.28
CA LYS A 31 18.05 -11.89 13.60
C LYS A 31 17.32 -12.90 14.48
N GLY A 32 17.13 -14.13 14.01
CA GLY A 32 16.43 -15.18 14.75
C GLY A 32 14.97 -14.85 15.07
N MET A 33 14.34 -13.97 14.27
CA MET A 33 12.93 -13.61 14.47
C MET A 33 12.03 -14.76 14.05
N ASN A 34 10.86 -14.90 14.72
CA ASN A 34 9.84 -15.81 14.19
C ASN A 34 9.24 -15.26 12.87
N PRO A 35 8.68 -16.13 12.01
CA PRO A 35 8.18 -15.72 10.69
C PRO A 35 7.19 -14.55 10.73
N TYR A 36 6.24 -14.58 11.66
CA TYR A 36 5.26 -13.52 11.85
C TYR A 36 5.93 -12.16 12.19
N ALA A 37 6.87 -12.16 13.14
CA ALA A 37 7.58 -10.94 13.54
C ALA A 37 8.41 -10.38 12.38
N GLY A 38 9.07 -11.23 11.59
CA GLY A 38 9.81 -10.84 10.41
C GLY A 38 8.91 -10.19 9.35
N ARG A 39 7.72 -10.77 9.09
CA ARG A 39 6.74 -10.18 8.15
C ARG A 39 6.15 -8.88 8.67
N MET A 40 5.78 -8.82 9.95
CA MET A 40 5.27 -7.59 10.56
C MET A 40 6.27 -6.44 10.50
N LEU A 41 7.57 -6.73 10.70
CA LEU A 41 8.61 -5.72 10.57
C LEU A 41 8.79 -5.26 9.11
N ALA A 42 8.79 -6.20 8.16
CA ALA A 42 8.85 -5.88 6.74
C ALA A 42 7.64 -5.03 6.30
N MET A 43 6.44 -5.42 6.72
CA MET A 43 5.21 -4.66 6.44
C MET A 43 5.25 -3.26 7.04
N LEU A 44 5.81 -3.08 8.24
CA LEU A 44 6.01 -1.75 8.83
C LEU A 44 6.93 -0.89 7.96
N LEU A 45 8.06 -1.43 7.53
CA LEU A 45 9.00 -0.70 6.67
C LEU A 45 8.34 -0.29 5.35
N PHE A 46 7.60 -1.19 4.72
CA PHE A 46 6.90 -0.90 3.47
C PHE A 46 5.65 -0.03 3.65
N ALA A 47 5.09 0.05 4.87
CA ALA A 47 3.98 0.95 5.17
C ALA A 47 4.35 2.45 5.04
N PHE A 48 5.64 2.78 5.08
CA PHE A 48 6.13 4.15 4.85
C PHE A 48 6.33 4.49 3.37
N PHE A 49 6.39 3.51 2.47
CA PHE A 49 6.59 3.76 1.05
C PHE A 49 5.46 4.57 0.38
N PRO A 50 4.18 4.36 0.71
CA PRO A 50 3.10 5.19 0.17
C PRO A 50 3.22 6.67 0.49
N LEU A 51 3.99 7.07 1.52
CA LEU A 51 4.28 8.48 1.80
C LEU A 51 5.06 9.16 0.66
N PHE A 52 5.80 8.41 -0.15
CA PHE A 52 6.46 8.98 -1.34
C PHE A 52 5.46 9.57 -2.33
N ALA A 53 4.21 9.09 -2.38
CA ALA A 53 3.17 9.66 -3.24
C ALA A 53 2.87 11.14 -2.93
N LEU A 54 3.12 11.60 -1.71
CA LEU A 54 2.97 13.01 -1.33
C LEU A 54 3.89 13.94 -2.12
N PHE A 55 5.03 13.44 -2.58
CA PHE A 55 5.99 14.21 -3.37
C PHE A 55 5.66 14.22 -4.87
N ALA A 56 4.72 13.38 -5.31
CA ALA A 56 4.39 13.23 -6.73
C ALA A 56 3.91 14.55 -7.36
N GLN A 57 2.96 15.24 -6.73
CA GLN A 57 2.43 16.50 -7.25
C GLN A 57 3.41 17.68 -7.11
N PRO A 58 4.01 17.96 -5.93
CA PRO A 58 4.96 19.05 -5.79
C PRO A 58 6.14 18.95 -6.75
N MET A 59 6.68 17.75 -6.94
CA MET A 59 7.80 17.53 -7.84
C MET A 59 7.39 17.41 -9.32
N GLY A 60 6.11 17.15 -9.57
CA GLY A 60 5.55 17.05 -10.92
C GLY A 60 5.63 18.35 -11.73
N VAL A 61 5.72 19.50 -11.08
CA VAL A 61 5.92 20.81 -11.73
C VAL A 61 7.27 20.92 -12.41
N HIS A 62 8.27 20.18 -11.95
CA HIS A 62 9.63 20.19 -12.51
C HIS A 62 9.79 19.19 -13.66
N SER A 63 9.19 18.01 -13.55
CA SER A 63 9.24 16.99 -14.61
C SER A 63 8.19 15.90 -14.34
N ALA A 64 7.58 15.40 -15.43
CA ALA A 64 6.64 14.27 -15.38
C ALA A 64 7.27 12.95 -14.90
N TRP A 65 8.59 12.84 -14.86
CA TRP A 65 9.30 11.66 -14.34
C TRP A 65 9.20 11.53 -12.83
N TRP A 66 9.17 12.63 -12.08
CA TRP A 66 9.06 12.59 -10.63
C TRP A 66 7.77 11.90 -10.13
N PRO A 67 6.58 12.26 -10.63
CA PRO A 67 5.37 11.51 -10.30
C PRO A 67 5.47 10.02 -10.59
N ALA A 68 6.03 9.64 -11.76
CA ALA A 68 6.19 8.23 -12.10
C ALA A 68 7.10 7.49 -11.13
N ILE A 69 8.19 8.11 -10.69
CA ILE A 69 9.12 7.53 -9.70
C ILE A 69 8.45 7.42 -8.33
N PHE A 70 7.86 8.49 -7.81
CA PHE A 70 7.29 8.49 -6.46
C PHE A 70 6.06 7.58 -6.34
N ILE A 71 5.18 7.56 -7.36
CA ILE A 71 4.04 6.65 -7.39
C ILE A 71 4.54 5.21 -7.59
N GLY A 72 5.60 4.99 -8.37
CA GLY A 72 6.24 3.70 -8.51
C GLY A 72 6.80 3.16 -7.19
N LEU A 73 7.47 4.00 -6.39
CA LEU A 73 7.95 3.66 -5.05
C LEU A 73 6.79 3.31 -4.10
N ALA A 74 5.73 4.14 -4.11
CA ALA A 74 4.52 3.88 -3.33
C ALA A 74 3.86 2.55 -3.72
N GLY A 75 3.76 2.27 -5.03
CA GLY A 75 3.23 1.02 -5.57
C GLY A 75 4.08 -0.20 -5.22
N ALA A 76 5.40 -0.06 -5.20
CA ALA A 76 6.32 -1.10 -4.75
C ALA A 76 6.09 -1.46 -3.27
N GLY A 77 5.90 -0.45 -2.42
CA GLY A 77 5.54 -0.64 -1.01
C GLY A 77 4.20 -1.36 -0.86
N HIS A 78 3.19 -1.00 -1.65
CA HIS A 78 1.90 -1.68 -1.69
C HIS A 78 2.04 -3.17 -2.03
N GLN A 79 2.75 -3.50 -3.10
CA GLN A 79 2.93 -4.89 -3.53
C GLN A 79 3.72 -5.71 -2.50
N ALA A 80 4.81 -5.14 -1.96
CA ALA A 80 5.61 -5.78 -0.93
C ALA A 80 4.80 -6.02 0.37
N TRP A 81 3.98 -5.04 0.77
CA TRP A 81 3.09 -5.14 1.93
C TRP A 81 2.04 -6.24 1.73
N SER A 82 1.38 -6.24 0.56
CA SER A 82 0.36 -7.22 0.18
C SER A 82 0.92 -8.66 0.16
N ALA A 83 2.09 -8.87 -0.44
CA ALA A 83 2.76 -10.17 -0.47
C ALA A 83 3.03 -10.71 0.94
N ASN A 84 3.45 -9.85 1.86
CA ASN A 84 3.70 -10.24 3.26
C ASN A 84 2.39 -10.52 4.01
N LEU A 85 1.32 -9.76 3.77
CA LEU A 85 0.00 -9.99 4.36
C LEU A 85 -0.52 -11.38 4.00
N PHE A 86 -0.55 -11.73 2.70
CA PHE A 86 -1.01 -13.04 2.25
C PHE A 86 -0.12 -14.18 2.75
N SER A 87 1.18 -13.97 2.79
CA SER A 87 2.09 -14.97 3.34
C SER A 87 1.93 -15.19 4.83
N THR A 88 1.51 -14.17 5.59
CA THR A 88 1.19 -14.31 7.03
C THR A 88 0.04 -15.29 7.26
N ILE A 89 -0.93 -15.36 6.34
CA ILE A 89 -2.01 -16.36 6.41
C ILE A 89 -1.41 -17.78 6.36
N GLY A 90 -0.47 -18.02 5.44
CA GLY A 90 0.21 -19.31 5.32
C GLY A 90 1.05 -19.70 6.54
N ASP A 91 1.59 -18.70 7.26
CA ASP A 91 2.39 -18.94 8.47
C ASP A 91 1.53 -19.21 9.71
N MET A 92 0.27 -18.74 9.74
CA MET A 92 -0.59 -18.78 10.93
C MET A 92 -1.71 -19.79 10.87
N PHE A 93 -2.15 -20.20 9.68
CA PHE A 93 -3.31 -21.07 9.50
C PHE A 93 -2.91 -22.42 8.90
N PRO A 94 -3.65 -23.50 9.23
CA PRO A 94 -3.42 -24.81 8.64
C PRO A 94 -3.71 -24.78 7.12
N LYS A 95 -3.02 -25.65 6.37
CA LYS A 95 -3.10 -25.71 4.90
C LYS A 95 -4.55 -25.80 4.38
N SER A 96 -5.41 -26.53 5.08
CA SER A 96 -6.83 -26.71 4.72
C SER A 96 -7.65 -25.41 4.80
N ALA A 97 -7.24 -24.42 5.59
CA ALA A 97 -7.95 -23.17 5.80
C ALA A 97 -7.41 -22.01 4.95
N ILE A 98 -6.18 -22.11 4.41
CA ILE A 98 -5.49 -21.00 3.72
C ILE A 98 -6.35 -20.43 2.58
N ALA A 99 -6.88 -21.27 1.71
CA ALA A 99 -7.68 -20.84 0.56
C ALA A 99 -8.94 -20.07 0.99
N THR A 100 -9.65 -20.59 1.98
CA THR A 100 -10.87 -19.96 2.51
C THR A 100 -10.58 -18.60 3.12
N ILE A 101 -9.55 -18.50 3.97
CA ILE A 101 -9.19 -17.25 4.65
C ILE A 101 -8.68 -16.21 3.64
N THR A 102 -7.86 -16.64 2.67
CA THR A 102 -7.42 -15.77 1.58
C THR A 102 -8.61 -15.26 0.76
N GLY A 103 -9.59 -16.12 0.47
CA GLY A 103 -10.81 -15.75 -0.25
C GLY A 103 -11.65 -14.73 0.51
N ILE A 104 -11.86 -14.92 1.82
CA ILE A 104 -12.58 -13.96 2.67
C ILE A 104 -11.85 -12.62 2.70
N GLY A 105 -10.53 -12.62 2.89
CA GLY A 105 -9.71 -11.41 2.87
C GLY A 105 -9.75 -10.69 1.53
N GLY A 106 -9.68 -11.44 0.43
CA GLY A 106 -9.80 -10.90 -0.94
C GLY A 106 -11.16 -10.27 -1.20
N MET A 107 -12.25 -10.91 -0.77
CA MET A 107 -13.60 -10.38 -0.88
C MET A 107 -13.76 -9.08 -0.06
N ALA A 108 -13.30 -9.05 1.17
CA ALA A 108 -13.32 -7.86 2.02
C ALA A 108 -12.52 -6.71 1.37
N GLY A 109 -11.34 -7.01 0.83
CA GLY A 109 -10.52 -6.06 0.08
C GLY A 109 -11.22 -5.52 -1.17
N GLY A 110 -11.91 -6.39 -1.94
CA GLY A 110 -12.70 -5.98 -3.10
C GLY A 110 -13.84 -5.03 -2.75
N ILE A 111 -14.60 -5.34 -1.69
CA ILE A 111 -15.67 -4.48 -1.18
C ILE A 111 -15.11 -3.13 -0.72
N GLY A 112 -14.02 -3.13 0.06
CA GLY A 112 -13.36 -1.91 0.51
C GLY A 112 -12.86 -1.06 -0.67
N SER A 113 -12.24 -1.69 -1.66
CA SER A 113 -11.78 -1.03 -2.88
C SER A 113 -12.90 -0.37 -3.66
N PHE A 114 -14.06 -1.02 -3.78
CA PHE A 114 -15.24 -0.43 -4.43
C PHE A 114 -15.67 0.89 -3.77
N PHE A 115 -15.77 0.91 -2.44
CA PHE A 115 -16.15 2.13 -1.71
C PHE A 115 -15.11 3.24 -1.84
N ILE A 116 -13.81 2.90 -1.72
CA ILE A 116 -12.73 3.88 -1.88
C ILE A 116 -12.69 4.47 -3.28
N GLN A 117 -12.86 3.65 -4.33
CA GLN A 117 -12.86 4.14 -5.71
C GLN A 117 -14.07 5.04 -5.98
N LYS A 118 -15.25 4.69 -5.45
CA LYS A 118 -16.46 5.53 -5.54
C LYS A 118 -16.25 6.87 -4.82
N ALA A 119 -15.71 6.84 -3.59
CA ALA A 119 -15.40 8.04 -2.82
C ALA A 119 -14.38 8.94 -3.53
N ALA A 120 -13.33 8.36 -4.09
CA ALA A 120 -12.31 9.07 -4.87
C ALA A 120 -12.93 9.72 -6.14
N GLY A 121 -13.78 8.99 -6.87
CA GLY A 121 -14.48 9.52 -8.04
C GLY A 121 -15.34 10.73 -7.68
N LEU A 122 -16.14 10.63 -6.62
CA LEU A 122 -16.96 11.74 -6.11
C LEU A 122 -16.10 12.93 -5.67
N LEU A 123 -15.00 12.68 -4.96
CA LEU A 123 -14.06 13.73 -4.55
C LEU A 123 -13.49 14.46 -5.77
N PHE A 124 -13.01 13.73 -6.78
CA PHE A 124 -12.44 14.33 -7.98
C PHE A 124 -13.45 15.13 -8.79
N THR A 125 -14.69 14.65 -8.90
CA THR A 125 -15.77 15.37 -9.57
C THR A 125 -16.09 16.66 -8.82
N LYS A 126 -16.33 16.59 -7.51
CA LYS A 126 -16.67 17.76 -6.70
C LYS A 126 -15.56 18.81 -6.66
N THR A 127 -14.32 18.39 -6.48
CA THR A 127 -13.19 19.33 -6.48
C THR A 127 -12.93 19.93 -7.86
N ALA A 128 -13.23 19.21 -8.96
CA ALA A 128 -13.16 19.76 -10.31
C ALA A 128 -14.29 20.78 -10.57
N GLU A 129 -15.52 20.53 -10.11
CA GLU A 129 -16.66 21.46 -10.21
C GLU A 129 -16.39 22.77 -9.46
N LEU A 130 -15.77 22.71 -8.28
CA LEU A 130 -15.44 23.87 -7.47
C LEU A 130 -14.27 24.69 -8.04
N GLY A 131 -13.40 24.08 -8.85
CA GLY A 131 -12.25 24.76 -9.45
C GLY A 131 -11.39 25.48 -8.40
N SER A 132 -11.02 26.73 -8.67
CA SER A 132 -10.20 27.54 -7.76
C SER A 132 -10.87 27.91 -6.43
N ALA A 133 -12.19 27.71 -6.31
CA ALA A 133 -12.89 27.89 -5.03
C ALA A 133 -12.55 26.81 -4.00
N PHE A 134 -11.99 25.67 -4.45
CA PHE A 134 -11.50 24.63 -3.58
C PHE A 134 -9.95 24.61 -3.58
N THR A 135 -9.37 24.75 -2.40
CA THR A 135 -7.91 24.66 -2.21
C THR A 135 -7.58 23.76 -1.04
N PHE A 136 -6.64 22.84 -1.25
CA PHE A 136 -6.12 21.96 -0.18
C PHE A 136 -4.60 21.94 -0.23
N LEU A 137 -3.94 22.42 0.82
CA LEU A 137 -2.49 22.51 0.98
C LEU A 137 -1.76 23.12 -0.24
N GLY A 138 -2.37 24.17 -0.83
CA GLY A 138 -1.80 24.89 -1.98
C GLY A 138 -2.15 24.30 -3.36
N PHE A 139 -2.93 23.22 -3.42
CA PHE A 139 -3.42 22.64 -4.67
C PHE A 139 -4.90 23.00 -4.87
N GLU A 140 -5.23 23.55 -6.03
CA GLU A 140 -6.57 23.99 -6.38
C GLU A 140 -7.36 22.92 -7.10
N GLY A 141 -8.69 22.95 -6.94
CA GLY A 141 -9.64 22.15 -7.69
C GLY A 141 -9.32 20.67 -7.67
N LYS A 142 -9.35 20.03 -8.83
CA LYS A 142 -9.09 18.60 -8.99
C LYS A 142 -7.71 18.16 -8.48
N GLN A 143 -6.71 19.04 -8.56
CA GLN A 143 -5.37 18.75 -8.04
C GLN A 143 -5.39 18.62 -6.51
N GLY A 144 -6.16 19.47 -5.82
CA GLY A 144 -6.40 19.34 -4.37
C GLY A 144 -7.07 18.01 -4.03
N GLY A 145 -8.05 17.56 -4.85
CA GLY A 145 -8.68 16.26 -4.70
C GLY A 145 -7.69 15.09 -4.82
N TYR A 146 -6.79 15.12 -5.79
CA TYR A 146 -5.72 14.13 -5.91
C TYR A 146 -4.77 14.14 -4.72
N PHE A 147 -4.42 15.32 -4.22
CA PHE A 147 -3.51 15.42 -3.08
C PHE A 147 -4.13 14.87 -1.80
N ILE A 148 -5.44 15.04 -1.58
CA ILE A 148 -6.18 14.38 -0.49
C ILE A 148 -6.04 12.86 -0.60
N MET A 149 -6.20 12.28 -1.79
CA MET A 149 -6.04 10.84 -1.98
C MET A 149 -4.61 10.37 -1.72
N PHE A 150 -3.60 11.15 -2.09
CA PHE A 150 -2.21 10.82 -1.74
C PHE A 150 -1.96 10.85 -0.24
N CYS A 151 -2.54 11.83 0.48
CA CYS A 151 -2.50 11.87 1.95
C CYS A 151 -3.16 10.63 2.56
N PHE A 152 -4.34 10.25 2.06
CA PHE A 152 -5.03 9.03 2.48
C PHE A 152 -4.17 7.79 2.26
N CYS A 153 -3.64 7.60 1.05
CA CYS A 153 -2.76 6.47 0.73
C CYS A 153 -1.51 6.45 1.61
N GLY A 154 -0.90 7.60 1.89
CA GLY A 154 0.29 7.71 2.72
C GLY A 154 0.06 7.21 4.16
N ILE A 155 -1.12 7.47 4.73
CA ILE A 155 -1.43 7.11 6.11
C ILE A 155 -2.05 5.72 6.23
N ALA A 156 -2.79 5.26 5.22
CA ALA A 156 -3.61 4.06 5.26
C ALA A 156 -2.82 2.80 5.66
N TYR A 157 -1.59 2.63 5.16
CA TYR A 157 -0.76 1.45 5.44
C TYR A 157 -0.22 1.42 6.86
N VAL A 158 0.20 2.57 7.39
CA VAL A 158 0.66 2.68 8.78
C VAL A 158 -0.50 2.42 9.73
N LEU A 159 -1.69 2.96 9.41
CA LEU A 159 -2.91 2.72 10.18
C LEU A 159 -3.32 1.24 10.13
N ALA A 160 -3.35 0.64 8.93
CA ALA A 160 -3.68 -0.77 8.76
C ALA A 160 -2.69 -1.68 9.51
N TRP A 161 -1.39 -1.39 9.45
CA TRP A 161 -0.38 -2.10 10.22
C TRP A 161 -0.63 -1.99 11.72
N SER A 162 -0.95 -0.80 12.20
CA SER A 162 -1.23 -0.55 13.64
C SER A 162 -2.44 -1.34 14.12
N ILE A 163 -3.53 -1.36 13.32
CA ILE A 163 -4.73 -2.14 13.59
C ILE A 163 -4.38 -3.65 13.60
N MET A 164 -3.68 -4.13 12.59
CA MET A 164 -3.28 -5.53 12.51
C MET A 164 -2.42 -5.93 13.71
N LYS A 165 -1.47 -5.09 14.11
CA LYS A 165 -0.61 -5.32 15.27
C LYS A 165 -1.38 -5.32 16.60
N ALA A 166 -2.40 -4.47 16.72
CA ALA A 166 -3.28 -4.44 17.90
C ALA A 166 -4.16 -5.68 17.99
N LEU A 167 -4.72 -6.15 16.86
CA LEU A 167 -5.58 -7.33 16.82
C LEU A 167 -4.82 -8.63 16.97
N VAL A 168 -3.60 -8.71 16.42
CA VAL A 168 -2.74 -9.90 16.45
C VAL A 168 -1.36 -9.53 17.00
N PRO A 169 -1.23 -9.30 18.32
CA PRO A 169 0.00 -8.80 18.90
C PRO A 169 1.15 -9.82 18.90
N LYS A 170 0.83 -11.12 18.90
CA LYS A 170 1.81 -12.20 19.02
C LYS A 170 1.56 -13.30 17.99
N TYR A 171 2.63 -13.98 17.59
CA TYR A 171 2.57 -15.18 16.79
C TYR A 171 1.86 -16.31 17.55
N LYS A 172 0.75 -16.79 17.02
CA LYS A 172 0.01 -17.92 17.57
C LYS A 172 -0.59 -18.73 16.42
N PRO A 173 0.06 -19.81 15.98
CA PRO A 173 -0.49 -20.69 14.95
C PRO A 173 -1.85 -21.24 15.38
N ILE A 174 -2.78 -21.28 14.44
CA ILE A 174 -4.12 -21.81 14.65
C ILE A 174 -4.10 -23.29 14.26
N VAL A 175 -4.51 -24.14 15.18
CA VAL A 175 -4.72 -25.58 14.95
C VAL A 175 -6.22 -25.80 14.88
N LEU A 176 -6.69 -26.39 13.78
CA LEU A 176 -8.08 -26.86 13.67
C LEU A 176 -8.14 -28.29 14.19
N GLU A 177 -9.00 -28.52 15.14
CA GLU A 177 -9.35 -29.87 15.65
C GLU A 177 -10.19 -30.62 14.61
#